data_57a970b41d75ee31381ab33f97c24b02
#
_entry.id   57a970b41d75ee31381ab33f97c24b02
#
_cell.length_a   1.000
_cell.length_b   1.000
_cell.length_c   1.000
_cell.angle_alpha   90.00
_cell.angle_beta   90.00
_cell.angle_gamma   90.00
#
_symmetry.space_group_name_H-M   'P 1'
#
loop_
_entity.id
_entity.type
_entity.pdbx_description
1 polymer ?
#
loop_
_entity_poly.entity_id
_entity_poly.type
_entity_poly.pdbx_seq_one_letter_code
_entity_poly.pdbx_strand_id
1 'polypeptide(L)'
;EFLHVEDVADAACFLAKNYSSSEPINIGTSKDISILELAETISKILKWEGSFKLNKKMPDGMLLKRLDIRKIKKLGWKPKISLEKGLRRTIREYIRKVKS
;
A
#
# COMPACT_ATOMS: atom_id res chain seq x y z
N GLU A 1 4.59 2.94 3.69
CA GLU A 1 3.97 1.63 3.50
C GLU A 1 2.58 1.77 2.88
N PHE A 2 2.30 0.99 1.85
CA PHE A 2 1.04 1.07 1.11
C PHE A 2 0.43 -0.31 0.95
N LEU A 3 -0.88 -0.41 1.18
CA LEU A 3 -1.61 -1.66 1.09
C LEU A 3 -2.84 -1.46 0.20
N HIS A 4 -3.04 -2.35 -0.75
CA HIS A 4 -4.19 -2.28 -1.65
C HIS A 4 -5.50 -2.48 -0.86
N VAL A 5 -6.54 -1.74 -1.24
CA VAL A 5 -7.82 -1.76 -0.54
C VAL A 5 -8.45 -3.15 -0.51
N GLU A 6 -8.23 -3.96 -1.55
CA GLU A 6 -8.74 -5.34 -1.56
C GLU A 6 -8.06 -6.21 -0.51
N ASP A 7 -6.75 -5.98 -0.25
CA ASP A 7 -6.06 -6.67 0.83
C ASP A 7 -6.56 -6.23 2.21
N VAL A 8 -6.90 -4.94 2.36
CA VAL A 8 -7.50 -4.44 3.61
C VAL A 8 -8.84 -5.14 3.86
N ALA A 9 -9.68 -5.23 2.84
CA ALA A 9 -10.98 -5.89 2.95
C ALA A 9 -10.82 -7.38 3.27
N ASP A 10 -9.87 -8.05 2.61
CA ASP A 10 -9.58 -9.46 2.86
C ASP A 10 -9.11 -9.68 4.30
N ALA A 11 -8.22 -8.81 4.80
CA ALA A 11 -7.75 -8.87 6.17
C ALA A 11 -8.88 -8.66 7.18
N ALA A 12 -9.78 -7.70 6.91
CA ALA A 12 -10.91 -7.43 7.78
C ALA A 12 -11.84 -8.64 7.88
N CYS A 13 -12.14 -9.29 6.75
CA CYS A 13 -12.96 -10.51 6.74
C CYS A 13 -12.26 -11.66 7.46
N PHE A 14 -10.95 -11.81 7.27
CA PHE A 14 -10.16 -12.83 7.96
C PHE A 14 -10.21 -12.63 9.48
N LEU A 15 -10.01 -11.38 9.93
CA LEU A 15 -10.01 -11.06 11.36
C LEU A 15 -11.39 -11.26 11.98
N ALA A 16 -12.45 -10.93 11.26
CA ALA A 16 -13.81 -11.16 11.75
C ALA A 16 -14.08 -12.63 12.07
N LYS A 17 -13.43 -13.54 11.33
CA LYS A 17 -13.58 -14.99 11.53
C LYS A 17 -12.58 -15.58 12.52
N ASN A 18 -11.40 -14.98 12.65
CA ASN A 18 -10.27 -15.62 13.34
C ASN A 18 -9.70 -14.82 14.51
N TYR A 19 -10.27 -13.67 14.84
CA TYR A 19 -9.74 -12.82 15.89
C TYR A 19 -10.88 -12.26 16.75
N SER A 20 -10.83 -12.52 18.06
CA SER A 20 -11.88 -12.11 18.98
C SER A 20 -11.36 -11.31 20.18
N SER A 21 -10.13 -10.83 20.14
CA SER A 21 -9.54 -10.01 21.18
C SER A 21 -9.96 -8.55 21.02
N SER A 22 -10.00 -7.79 22.13
CA SER A 22 -10.24 -6.36 22.11
C SER A 22 -8.96 -5.56 21.81
N GLU A 23 -7.79 -6.21 21.74
CA GLU A 23 -6.54 -5.55 21.43
C GLU A 23 -6.44 -5.19 19.96
N PRO A 24 -5.88 -4.00 19.62
CA PRO A 24 -5.64 -3.63 18.23
C PRO A 24 -4.68 -4.61 17.55
N ILE A 25 -4.84 -4.78 16.25
CA ILE A 25 -3.94 -5.60 15.44
C ILE A 25 -3.57 -4.83 14.19
N ASN A 26 -2.28 -4.80 13.86
CA ASN A 26 -1.78 -4.08 12.69
C ASN A 26 -2.00 -4.89 11.41
N ILE A 27 -2.45 -4.21 10.37
CA ILE A 27 -2.61 -4.75 9.02
C ILE A 27 -1.70 -3.93 8.10
N GLY A 28 -0.82 -4.61 7.37
CA GLY A 28 0.10 -3.92 6.48
C GLY A 28 0.92 -4.91 5.67
N THR A 29 1.92 -4.39 4.95
CA THR A 29 2.83 -5.19 4.13
C THR A 29 4.14 -5.49 4.85
N SER A 30 4.49 -4.73 5.88
CA SER A 30 5.79 -4.65 6.53
C SER A 30 6.92 -4.31 5.55
N LYS A 31 6.59 -3.75 4.39
CA LYS A 31 7.56 -3.29 3.41
C LYS A 31 7.47 -1.78 3.28
N ASP A 32 8.61 -1.15 3.19
CA ASP A 32 8.74 0.29 3.11
C ASP A 32 9.18 0.70 1.71
N ILE A 33 8.75 1.89 1.26
CA ILE A 33 9.15 2.43 -0.03
C ILE A 33 9.18 3.96 0.10
N SER A 34 10.19 4.60 -0.50
CA SER A 34 10.27 6.05 -0.50
C SER A 34 9.20 6.64 -1.43
N ILE A 35 8.84 7.91 -1.19
CA ILE A 35 7.88 8.60 -2.06
C ILE A 35 8.42 8.73 -3.48
N LEU A 36 9.74 8.94 -3.62
CA LEU A 36 10.36 9.00 -4.93
C LEU A 36 10.24 7.66 -5.68
N GLU A 37 10.52 6.55 -5.00
CA GLU A 37 10.38 5.21 -5.59
C GLU A 37 8.93 4.92 -5.99
N LEU A 38 7.98 5.35 -5.15
CA LEU A 38 6.55 5.23 -5.47
C LEU A 38 6.20 6.02 -6.72
N ALA A 39 6.65 7.28 -6.81
CA ALA A 39 6.42 8.13 -7.96
C ALA A 39 7.03 7.53 -9.23
N GLU A 40 8.24 6.98 -9.12
CA GLU A 40 8.90 6.32 -10.25
C GLU A 40 8.13 5.07 -10.72
N THR A 41 7.61 4.29 -9.78
CA THR A 41 6.81 3.11 -10.12
C THR A 41 5.54 3.50 -10.86
N ILE A 42 4.85 4.53 -10.38
CA ILE A 42 3.63 5.04 -11.03
C ILE A 42 3.95 5.55 -12.43
N SER A 43 5.05 6.29 -12.59
CA SER A 43 5.41 6.83 -13.91
C SER A 43 5.77 5.73 -14.90
N LYS A 44 6.38 4.64 -14.46
CA LYS A 44 6.64 3.48 -15.32
C LYS A 44 5.33 2.83 -15.79
N ILE A 45 4.37 2.68 -14.90
CA ILE A 45 3.06 2.10 -15.24
C ILE A 45 2.34 2.98 -16.26
N LEU A 46 2.40 4.29 -16.07
CA LEU A 46 1.78 5.27 -16.98
C LEU A 46 2.58 5.52 -18.25
N LYS A 47 3.82 5.04 -18.31
CA LYS A 47 4.75 5.31 -19.40
C LYS A 47 5.03 6.81 -19.56
N TRP A 48 5.11 7.51 -18.43
CA TRP A 48 5.36 8.95 -18.39
C TRP A 48 6.85 9.20 -18.46
N GLU A 49 7.26 10.14 -19.32
CA GLU A 49 8.68 10.43 -19.59
C GLU A 49 9.21 11.69 -18.90
N GLY A 50 8.44 12.26 -18.00
CA GLY A 50 8.88 13.45 -17.28
C GLY A 50 9.93 13.15 -16.22
N SER A 51 10.28 14.18 -15.46
CA SER A 51 11.23 14.08 -14.36
C SER A 51 10.62 14.64 -13.08
N PHE A 52 11.18 14.26 -11.94
CA PHE A 52 10.70 14.70 -10.64
C PHE A 52 11.65 15.73 -10.03
N LYS A 53 11.08 16.76 -9.41
CA LYS A 53 11.83 17.76 -8.66
C LYS A 53 11.47 17.65 -7.20
N LEU A 54 12.46 17.38 -6.36
CA LEU A 54 12.25 17.28 -4.92
C LEU A 54 12.13 18.67 -4.30
N ASN A 55 11.11 18.88 -3.47
CA ASN A 55 10.96 20.11 -2.73
C ASN A 55 11.65 19.98 -1.38
N LYS A 56 12.91 20.36 -1.31
CA LYS A 56 13.72 20.25 -0.10
C LYS A 56 13.34 21.27 0.97
N LYS A 57 12.50 22.25 0.64
CA LYS A 57 12.05 23.26 1.60
C LYS A 57 10.91 22.79 2.49
N MET A 58 10.23 21.70 2.09
CA MET A 58 9.15 21.13 2.89
C MET A 58 9.73 20.17 3.93
N PRO A 59 9.17 20.16 5.14
CA PRO A 59 9.66 19.21 6.15
C PRO A 59 9.39 17.77 5.75
N ASP A 60 10.35 16.90 5.99
CA ASP A 60 10.17 15.48 5.81
C ASP A 60 9.24 14.92 6.88
N GLY A 61 8.49 13.90 6.53
CA GLY A 61 7.72 13.13 7.48
C GLY A 61 8.63 12.18 8.26
N MET A 62 8.07 11.09 8.76
CA MET A 62 8.85 10.05 9.43
C MET A 62 9.79 9.37 8.44
N LEU A 63 11.04 9.15 8.86
CA LEU A 63 12.05 8.48 8.04
C LEU A 63 11.67 7.04 7.71
N LEU A 64 11.00 6.37 8.65
CA LEU A 64 10.55 5.00 8.47
C LEU A 64 9.14 4.87 9.02
N LYS A 65 8.21 4.40 8.20
CA LYS A 65 6.82 4.25 8.58
C LYS A 65 6.32 2.87 8.15
N ARG A 66 6.73 1.87 8.92
CA ARG A 66 6.46 0.48 8.64
C ARG A 66 5.79 -0.18 9.85
N LEU A 67 4.69 -0.89 9.61
CA LEU A 67 3.97 -1.57 10.67
C LEU A 67 4.55 -2.94 10.95
N ASP A 68 4.50 -3.34 12.22
CA ASP A 68 4.84 -4.69 12.62
C ASP A 68 3.60 -5.57 12.45
N ILE A 69 3.64 -6.49 11.50
CA ILE A 69 2.51 -7.36 11.17
C ILE A 69 2.72 -8.80 11.62
N ARG A 70 3.66 -9.06 12.55
CA ARG A 70 3.93 -10.42 13.03
C ARG A 70 2.70 -11.08 13.63
N LYS A 71 1.86 -10.32 14.32
CA LYS A 71 0.67 -10.84 14.99
C LYS A 71 -0.34 -11.41 13.99
N ILE A 72 -0.68 -10.65 12.93
CA ILE A 72 -1.63 -11.13 11.93
C ILE A 72 -1.04 -12.27 11.10
N LYS A 73 0.27 -12.24 10.84
CA LYS A 73 0.94 -13.34 10.14
C LYS A 73 0.87 -14.65 10.93
N LYS A 74 1.03 -14.59 12.25
CA LYS A 74 0.90 -15.76 13.11
C LYS A 74 -0.50 -16.35 13.06
N LEU A 75 -1.52 -15.51 12.88
CA LEU A 75 -2.90 -15.97 12.73
C LEU A 75 -3.16 -16.62 11.37
N GLY A 76 -2.27 -16.43 10.40
CA GLY A 76 -2.34 -17.06 9.10
C GLY A 76 -2.67 -16.14 7.93
N TRP A 77 -2.65 -14.82 8.12
CA TRP A 77 -2.93 -13.86 7.04
C TRP A 77 -1.67 -13.16 6.56
N LYS A 78 -1.60 -12.92 5.28
CA LYS A 78 -0.55 -12.08 4.66
C LYS A 78 -1.13 -11.33 3.47
N PRO A 79 -0.53 -10.17 3.08
CA PRO A 79 -0.95 -9.47 1.86
C PRO A 79 -0.75 -10.33 0.62
N LYS A 80 -1.68 -10.26 -0.31
CA LYS A 80 -1.66 -11.04 -1.56
C LYS A 80 -1.35 -10.21 -2.78
N ILE A 81 -1.56 -8.89 -2.70
CA ILE A 81 -1.39 -7.98 -3.84
C ILE A 81 -0.12 -7.17 -3.64
N SER A 82 0.85 -7.33 -4.57
CA SER A 82 2.08 -6.55 -4.53
C SER A 82 1.78 -5.08 -4.82
N LEU A 83 2.70 -4.20 -4.43
CA LEU A 83 2.54 -2.77 -4.67
C LEU A 83 2.35 -2.48 -6.17
N GLU A 84 3.15 -3.09 -7.03
CA GLU A 84 3.05 -2.88 -8.47
C GLU A 84 1.69 -3.34 -9.02
N LYS A 85 1.24 -4.53 -8.65
CA LYS A 85 -0.08 -5.03 -9.09
C LYS A 85 -1.21 -4.15 -8.57
N GLY A 86 -1.12 -3.73 -7.32
CA GLY A 86 -2.11 -2.85 -6.72
C GLY A 86 -2.19 -1.52 -7.43
N LEU A 87 -1.04 -0.92 -7.74
CA LEU A 87 -0.97 0.34 -8.47
C LEU A 87 -1.54 0.20 -9.88
N ARG A 88 -1.22 -0.89 -10.57
CA ARG A 88 -1.76 -1.13 -11.92
C ARG A 88 -3.28 -1.20 -11.91
N ARG A 89 -3.86 -1.90 -10.94
CA ARG A 89 -5.32 -2.00 -10.79
C ARG A 89 -5.95 -0.65 -10.48
N THR A 90 -5.37 0.08 -9.53
CA THR A 90 -5.88 1.39 -9.12
C THR A 90 -5.84 2.39 -10.25
N ILE A 91 -4.73 2.45 -10.98
CA ILE A 91 -4.58 3.35 -12.14
C ILE A 91 -5.57 2.98 -13.23
N ARG A 92 -5.74 1.70 -13.51
CA ARG A 92 -6.69 1.22 -14.52
C ARG A 92 -8.12 1.64 -14.19
N GLU A 93 -8.52 1.48 -12.94
CA GLU A 93 -9.86 1.88 -12.48
C GLU A 93 -10.05 3.38 -12.57
N TYR A 94 -9.05 4.15 -12.19
CA TYR A 94 -9.10 5.61 -12.25
C TYR A 94 -9.27 6.09 -13.70
N ILE A 95 -8.48 5.53 -14.63
CA ILE A 95 -8.56 5.89 -16.05
C ILE A 95 -9.94 5.56 -16.60
N ARG A 96 -10.49 4.40 -16.23
CA ARG A 96 -11.84 3.99 -16.67
C ARG A 96 -12.90 5.00 -16.20
N LYS A 97 -12.83 5.44 -14.96
CA LYS A 97 -13.79 6.41 -14.40
C LYS A 97 -13.69 7.77 -15.09
N VAL A 98 -12.47 8.21 -15.38
CA VAL A 98 -12.25 9.53 -16.00
C VAL A 98 -12.70 9.55 -17.45
N LYS A 99 -12.60 8.40 -18.15
CA LYS A 99 -12.99 8.31 -19.56
C LYS A 99 -14.48 7.98 -19.79
N SER A 100 -15.17 7.58 -18.75
CA SER A 100 -16.58 7.21 -18.88
C SER A 100 -17.53 8.40 -18.79
#